data_3309518aaf8665ca63f0117ea9366ab8
#
_entry.id   3309518aaf8665ca63f0117ea9366ab8
#
_cell.length_a   1.000
_cell.length_b   1.000
_cell.length_c   1.000
_cell.angle_alpha   90.00
_cell.angle_beta   90.00
_cell.angle_gamma   90.00
#
_symmetry.space_group_name_H-M   'P 1'
#
loop_
_entity.id
_entity.type
_entity.pdbx_description
1 polymer ?
#
loop_
_entity_poly.entity_id
_entity_poly.type
_entity_poly.pdbx_seq_one_letter_code
_entity_poly.pdbx_strand_id
1 'polypeptide(L)'
;DLPPCPQAGSGPGPERLRGITLECAGDGTTVDVAKAVAGRPTVLNLWAYWCAPCAEELPAMAEYQRRAGTGVTVLTVHQDENEAAALLRLAELGVRLPTLQDGRRLVAAALAVPNVMPATVVLRADGSVAEVLPRSFTSADEIAAAVGPTVGPKTGEPG
;
A
#
# COMPACT_ATOMS: atom_id res chain seq x y z
N ASP A 1 -11.11 6.56 -12.44
CA ASP A 1 -11.86 5.73 -11.48
C ASP A 1 -10.97 4.74 -10.80
N LEU A 2 -10.75 4.94 -9.53
CA LEU A 2 -9.94 4.03 -8.74
C LEU A 2 -10.84 3.01 -8.04
N PRO A 3 -10.32 1.81 -7.75
CA PRO A 3 -11.05 0.88 -6.91
C PRO A 3 -11.29 1.48 -5.54
N PRO A 4 -12.36 1.10 -4.86
CA PRO A 4 -12.59 1.59 -3.50
C PRO A 4 -11.51 1.10 -2.56
N CYS A 5 -11.22 1.92 -1.55
CA CYS A 5 -10.27 1.52 -0.54
C CYS A 5 -10.86 0.41 0.32
N PRO A 6 -10.02 -0.51 0.82
CA PRO A 6 -10.54 -1.55 1.72
C PRO A 6 -11.13 -0.91 2.96
N GLN A 7 -12.22 -1.49 3.42
CA GLN A 7 -12.86 -1.09 4.66
C GLN A 7 -12.46 -2.05 5.76
N ALA A 8 -13.20 -2.10 6.82
CA ALA A 8 -12.83 -2.89 7.98
C ALA A 8 -12.67 -4.36 7.63
N GLY A 9 -11.51 -4.90 7.93
CA GLY A 9 -11.25 -6.33 7.85
C GLY A 9 -11.53 -6.98 9.20
N SER A 10 -10.96 -8.17 9.42
CA SER A 10 -11.15 -8.89 10.67
C SER A 10 -10.09 -8.45 11.68
N GLY A 11 -10.53 -8.18 12.91
CA GLY A 11 -9.63 -7.81 13.96
C GLY A 11 -9.32 -6.32 14.01
N PRO A 12 -8.54 -5.91 15.00
CA PRO A 12 -8.27 -4.48 15.23
C PRO A 12 -7.18 -3.90 14.34
N GLY A 13 -6.42 -4.75 13.65
CA GLY A 13 -5.34 -4.30 12.78
C GLY A 13 -4.07 -3.92 13.54
N PRO A 14 -3.07 -3.41 12.79
CA PRO A 14 -1.79 -3.07 13.37
C PRO A 14 -1.93 -2.00 14.44
N GLU A 15 -1.32 -2.25 15.59
CA GLU A 15 -1.40 -1.32 16.71
C GLU A 15 -0.84 0.05 16.34
N ARG A 16 0.25 0.06 15.58
CA ARG A 16 0.91 1.31 15.21
C ARG A 16 0.05 2.20 14.32
N LEU A 17 -0.93 1.62 13.62
CA LEU A 17 -1.79 2.38 12.72
C LEU A 17 -3.12 2.77 13.38
N ARG A 18 -3.36 2.35 14.61
CA ARG A 18 -4.62 2.66 15.28
C ARG A 18 -4.75 4.17 15.50
N GLY A 19 -5.94 4.67 15.27
CA GLY A 19 -6.22 6.09 15.43
C GLY A 19 -5.92 6.91 14.20
N ILE A 20 -5.38 6.33 13.14
CA ILE A 20 -5.12 7.05 11.90
C ILE A 20 -6.31 6.87 10.98
N THR A 21 -6.95 7.99 10.60
CA THR A 21 -7.98 7.99 9.57
C THR A 21 -7.50 8.83 8.41
N LEU A 22 -7.69 8.32 7.22
CA LEU A 22 -7.33 9.00 5.98
C LEU A 22 -8.49 8.93 5.02
N GLU A 23 -8.43 9.74 3.97
CA GLU A 23 -9.43 9.67 2.93
C GLU A 23 -8.99 8.76 1.82
N CYS A 24 -9.94 8.03 1.27
CA CYS A 24 -9.70 7.25 0.05
C CYS A 24 -9.62 8.24 -1.11
N ALA A 25 -8.53 8.19 -1.87
CA ALA A 25 -8.35 9.11 -2.98
C ALA A 25 -9.41 8.86 -4.03
N GLY A 26 -9.95 9.94 -4.55
CA GLY A 26 -10.93 9.87 -5.61
C GLY A 26 -12.36 9.94 -5.13
N ASP A 27 -12.75 9.19 -4.10
CA ASP A 27 -14.13 9.20 -3.62
C ASP A 27 -14.31 9.88 -2.26
N GLY A 28 -13.22 10.19 -1.57
CA GLY A 28 -13.27 10.94 -0.32
C GLY A 28 -13.81 10.20 0.88
N THR A 29 -14.07 8.90 0.77
CA THR A 29 -14.57 8.16 1.94
C THR A 29 -13.51 8.09 3.02
N THR A 30 -13.94 8.13 4.27
CA THR A 30 -13.04 8.05 5.41
C THR A 30 -12.65 6.60 5.65
N VAL A 31 -11.37 6.36 5.84
CA VAL A 31 -10.81 5.01 6.04
C VAL A 31 -10.08 4.98 7.39
N ASP A 32 -10.47 4.04 8.25
CA ASP A 32 -9.71 3.71 9.44
C ASP A 32 -8.60 2.78 9.00
N VAL A 33 -7.36 3.29 8.98
CA VAL A 33 -6.27 2.59 8.32
C VAL A 33 -5.98 1.25 8.97
N ALA A 34 -5.92 1.20 10.29
CA ALA A 34 -5.64 -0.06 10.98
C ALA A 34 -6.68 -1.11 10.63
N LYS A 35 -7.96 -0.72 10.62
CA LYS A 35 -9.03 -1.66 10.31
C LYS A 35 -9.03 -2.07 8.84
N ALA A 36 -8.64 -1.15 7.96
CA ALA A 36 -8.63 -1.42 6.53
C ALA A 36 -7.65 -2.53 6.16
N VAL A 37 -6.53 -2.61 6.88
CA VAL A 37 -5.50 -3.61 6.59
C VAL A 37 -5.59 -4.82 7.53
N ALA A 38 -6.54 -4.84 8.44
CA ALA A 38 -6.66 -5.92 9.42
C ALA A 38 -7.11 -7.21 8.74
N GLY A 39 -6.48 -8.31 9.12
CA GLY A 39 -6.91 -9.64 8.68
C GLY A 39 -6.56 -9.97 7.24
N ARG A 40 -5.74 -9.17 6.58
CA ARG A 40 -5.35 -9.43 5.19
C ARG A 40 -3.89 -9.07 4.99
N PRO A 41 -3.13 -9.90 4.27
CA PRO A 41 -1.77 -9.53 3.89
C PRO A 41 -1.84 -8.30 2.98
N THR A 42 -1.03 -7.29 3.29
CA THR A 42 -1.12 -6.01 2.60
C THR A 42 0.26 -5.52 2.21
N VAL A 43 0.37 -5.00 1.01
CA VAL A 43 1.57 -4.31 0.55
C VAL A 43 1.21 -2.84 0.44
N LEU A 44 1.79 -2.03 1.31
CA LEU A 44 1.61 -0.58 1.27
C LEU A 44 2.70 0.00 0.38
N ASN A 45 2.29 0.79 -0.59
CA ASN A 45 3.22 1.47 -1.49
C ASN A 45 3.15 2.97 -1.23
N LEU A 46 4.21 3.53 -0.66
CA LEU A 46 4.25 4.94 -0.28
C LEU A 46 4.92 5.72 -1.41
N TRP A 47 4.22 6.74 -1.93
CA TRP A 47 4.67 7.44 -3.13
C TRP A 47 4.21 8.89 -3.14
N ALA A 48 4.67 9.65 -4.14
CA ALA A 48 4.17 11.00 -4.38
C ALA A 48 4.15 11.26 -5.88
N TYR A 49 3.26 12.12 -6.32
CA TYR A 49 3.06 12.38 -7.75
C TYR A 49 4.31 12.95 -8.43
N TRP A 50 5.15 13.66 -7.67
CA TRP A 50 6.36 14.29 -8.22
C TRP A 50 7.59 13.39 -8.18
N CYS A 51 7.45 12.19 -7.72
CA CYS A 51 8.56 11.24 -7.53
C CYS A 51 8.71 10.37 -8.77
N ALA A 52 9.79 10.58 -9.54
CA ALA A 52 9.98 9.84 -10.79
C ALA A 52 10.12 8.33 -10.59
N PRO A 53 10.92 7.84 -9.62
CA PRO A 53 10.97 6.40 -9.39
C PRO A 53 9.63 5.81 -8.95
N CYS A 54 8.80 6.61 -8.26
CA CYS A 54 7.47 6.15 -7.89
C CYS A 54 6.62 5.90 -9.12
N ALA A 55 6.72 6.79 -10.12
CA ALA A 55 5.97 6.64 -11.35
C ALA A 55 6.36 5.38 -12.11
N GLU A 56 7.63 5.02 -12.07
CA GLU A 56 8.08 3.78 -12.69
C GLU A 56 7.58 2.55 -11.95
N GLU A 57 7.48 2.64 -10.64
CA GLU A 57 7.12 1.49 -9.81
C GLU A 57 5.62 1.20 -9.83
N LEU A 58 4.79 2.23 -9.91
CA LEU A 58 3.34 2.05 -9.78
C LEU A 58 2.76 1.06 -10.78
N PRO A 59 3.13 1.09 -12.07
CA PRO A 59 2.63 0.06 -13.00
C PRO A 59 3.07 -1.35 -12.61
N ALA A 60 4.28 -1.49 -12.06
CA ALA A 60 4.75 -2.79 -11.58
C ALA A 60 3.92 -3.26 -10.39
N MET A 61 3.54 -2.35 -9.51
CA MET A 61 2.65 -2.68 -8.38
C MET A 61 1.28 -3.15 -8.89
N ALA A 62 0.74 -2.48 -9.91
CA ALA A 62 -0.54 -2.88 -10.47
C ALA A 62 -0.45 -4.28 -11.09
N GLU A 63 0.64 -4.57 -11.78
CA GLU A 63 0.84 -5.89 -12.35
C GLU A 63 1.00 -6.94 -11.26
N TYR A 64 1.74 -6.62 -10.22
CA TYR A 64 1.89 -7.51 -9.07
C TYR A 64 0.53 -7.83 -8.46
N GLN A 65 -0.33 -6.83 -8.29
CA GLN A 65 -1.66 -7.04 -7.74
C GLN A 65 -2.48 -7.98 -8.62
N ARG A 66 -2.41 -7.82 -9.94
CA ARG A 66 -3.14 -8.73 -10.83
C ARG A 66 -2.69 -10.16 -10.65
N ARG A 67 -1.38 -10.38 -10.52
CA ARG A 67 -0.84 -11.73 -10.35
C ARG A 67 -1.17 -12.32 -9.00
N ALA A 68 -1.17 -11.49 -7.95
CA ALA A 68 -1.44 -11.95 -6.60
C ALA A 68 -2.92 -12.30 -6.38
N GLY A 69 -3.79 -11.75 -7.20
CA GLY A 69 -5.23 -11.99 -7.06
C GLY A 69 -5.74 -11.48 -5.73
N THR A 70 -6.54 -12.27 -5.04
CA THR A 70 -7.13 -11.88 -3.77
C THR A 70 -6.28 -12.25 -2.56
N GLY A 71 -5.13 -12.88 -2.78
CA GLY A 71 -4.29 -13.32 -1.68
C GLY A 71 -3.54 -12.19 -1.00
N VAL A 72 -3.32 -11.08 -1.70
CA VAL A 72 -2.62 -9.91 -1.16
C VAL A 72 -3.34 -8.68 -1.65
N THR A 73 -3.40 -7.66 -0.82
CA THR A 73 -3.97 -6.37 -1.22
C THR A 73 -2.83 -5.37 -1.36
N VAL A 74 -2.71 -4.76 -2.53
CA VAL A 74 -1.81 -3.62 -2.72
C VAL A 74 -2.62 -2.37 -2.48
N LEU A 75 -2.16 -1.57 -1.52
CA LEU A 75 -2.81 -0.32 -1.14
C LEU A 75 -1.77 0.78 -1.25
N THR A 76 -1.96 1.72 -2.18
CA THR A 76 -1.00 2.81 -2.31
C THR A 76 -1.34 3.93 -1.36
N VAL A 77 -0.33 4.64 -0.92
CA VAL A 77 -0.47 5.74 0.03
C VAL A 77 0.24 6.94 -0.56
N HIS A 78 -0.53 7.94 -0.96
CA HIS A 78 0.03 9.15 -1.58
C HIS A 78 0.41 10.15 -0.49
N GLN A 79 1.67 10.49 -0.42
CA GLN A 79 2.26 11.24 0.68
C GLN A 79 2.53 12.70 0.33
N ASP A 80 1.57 13.33 -0.35
CA ASP A 80 1.67 14.75 -0.66
C ASP A 80 0.28 15.33 -0.61
N GLU A 81 0.17 16.61 -0.29
CA GLU A 81 -1.14 17.23 -0.09
C GLU A 81 -1.91 17.43 -1.38
N ASN A 82 -1.25 17.37 -2.52
CA ASN A 82 -1.89 17.63 -3.81
C ASN A 82 -2.56 16.38 -4.34
N GLU A 83 -3.75 16.08 -3.84
CA GLU A 83 -4.48 14.90 -4.25
C GLU A 83 -4.85 14.92 -5.72
N ALA A 84 -5.22 16.11 -6.24
CA ALA A 84 -5.59 16.21 -7.66
C ALA A 84 -4.44 15.77 -8.56
N ALA A 85 -3.22 16.16 -8.22
CA ALA A 85 -2.05 15.75 -8.99
C ALA A 85 -1.83 14.25 -8.91
N ALA A 86 -2.11 13.66 -7.74
CA ALA A 86 -1.99 12.21 -7.59
C ALA A 86 -2.98 11.48 -8.49
N LEU A 87 -4.23 11.93 -8.51
CA LEU A 87 -5.25 11.30 -9.34
C LEU A 87 -4.91 11.41 -10.81
N LEU A 88 -4.39 12.57 -11.22
CA LEU A 88 -3.97 12.77 -12.60
C LEU A 88 -2.82 11.85 -12.96
N ARG A 89 -1.85 11.71 -12.04
CA ARG A 89 -0.70 10.85 -12.28
C ARG A 89 -1.10 9.40 -12.44
N LEU A 90 -1.98 8.91 -11.56
CA LEU A 90 -2.46 7.54 -11.67
C LEU A 90 -3.19 7.31 -12.99
N ALA A 91 -3.99 8.31 -13.42
CA ALA A 91 -4.68 8.20 -14.69
C ALA A 91 -3.69 8.15 -15.86
N GLU A 92 -2.66 9.00 -15.84
CA GLU A 92 -1.64 9.02 -16.88
C GLU A 92 -0.90 7.69 -16.98
N LEU A 93 -0.66 7.07 -15.83
CA LEU A 93 0.06 5.79 -15.77
C LEU A 93 -0.85 4.60 -16.05
N GLY A 94 -2.15 4.82 -16.09
CA GLY A 94 -3.10 3.72 -16.27
C GLY A 94 -3.18 2.82 -15.06
N VAL A 95 -2.83 3.34 -13.88
CA VAL A 95 -2.79 2.54 -12.65
C VAL A 95 -4.11 2.71 -11.91
N ARG A 96 -4.74 1.59 -11.59
CA ARG A 96 -6.03 1.55 -10.91
C ARG A 96 -5.92 0.72 -9.65
N LEU A 97 -5.25 1.28 -8.66
CA LEU A 97 -5.09 0.65 -7.36
C LEU A 97 -5.79 1.51 -6.32
N PRO A 98 -6.33 0.89 -5.26
CA PRO A 98 -6.89 1.70 -4.17
C PRO A 98 -5.78 2.54 -3.56
N THR A 99 -6.10 3.78 -3.27
CA THR A 99 -5.10 4.76 -2.85
C THR A 99 -5.64 5.57 -1.67
N LEU A 100 -4.83 5.68 -0.62
CA LEU A 100 -5.11 6.54 0.50
C LEU A 100 -4.42 7.88 0.30
N GLN A 101 -5.08 8.94 0.69
CA GLN A 101 -4.51 10.29 0.62
C GLN A 101 -3.93 10.63 1.97
N ASP A 102 -2.61 10.75 2.05
CA ASP A 102 -1.88 10.94 3.31
C ASP A 102 -0.89 12.09 3.17
N GLY A 103 -1.43 13.30 3.05
CA GLY A 103 -0.61 14.48 2.82
C GLY A 103 0.34 14.81 3.96
N ARG A 104 0.08 14.29 5.15
CA ARG A 104 0.89 14.57 6.33
C ARG A 104 1.83 13.41 6.68
N ARG A 105 1.87 12.39 5.84
CA ARG A 105 2.78 11.25 6.01
C ARG A 105 2.59 10.56 7.36
N LEU A 106 1.34 10.41 7.77
CA LEU A 106 1.03 9.81 9.06
C LEU A 106 1.39 8.33 9.10
N VAL A 107 1.18 7.63 7.98
CA VAL A 107 1.50 6.19 7.91
C VAL A 107 3.01 5.99 8.01
N ALA A 108 3.79 6.76 7.26
CA ALA A 108 5.25 6.64 7.32
C ALA A 108 5.77 6.91 8.72
N ALA A 109 5.24 7.94 9.38
CA ALA A 109 5.66 8.26 10.74
C ALA A 109 5.31 7.14 11.70
N ALA A 110 4.09 6.60 11.59
CA ALA A 110 3.63 5.55 12.50
C ALA A 110 4.43 4.27 12.34
N LEU A 111 4.83 3.94 11.12
CA LEU A 111 5.56 2.70 10.84
C LEU A 111 7.07 2.89 10.83
N ALA A 112 7.54 4.08 11.16
CA ALA A 112 8.97 4.41 11.19
C ALA A 112 9.65 4.15 9.85
N VAL A 113 8.97 4.52 8.76
CA VAL A 113 9.54 4.39 7.42
C VAL A 113 10.51 5.54 7.19
N PRO A 114 11.73 5.27 6.69
CA PRO A 114 12.67 6.36 6.42
C PRO A 114 12.10 7.37 5.42
N ASN A 115 12.62 8.58 5.45
CA ASN A 115 12.14 9.65 4.58
C ASN A 115 12.72 9.50 3.18
N VAL A 116 12.38 8.41 2.52
CA VAL A 116 12.75 8.13 1.13
C VAL A 116 11.50 7.65 0.40
N MET A 117 11.47 7.86 -0.89
CA MET A 117 10.37 7.45 -1.75
C MET A 117 10.89 6.93 -3.07
N PRO A 118 10.27 5.86 -3.59
CA PRO A 118 9.18 5.12 -2.99
C PRO A 118 9.65 4.23 -1.85
N ALA A 119 8.71 3.82 -1.02
CA ALA A 119 8.98 2.83 0.01
C ALA A 119 7.81 1.86 0.06
N THR A 120 8.11 0.63 0.38
CA THR A 120 7.10 -0.43 0.48
C THR A 120 7.11 -0.98 1.90
N VAL A 121 5.93 -1.16 2.47
CA VAL A 121 5.79 -1.80 3.77
C VAL A 121 4.92 -3.03 3.58
N VAL A 122 5.40 -4.16 4.06
CA VAL A 122 4.69 -5.43 3.94
C VAL A 122 4.09 -5.77 5.30
N LEU A 123 2.77 -5.92 5.32
CA LEU A 123 2.04 -6.26 6.54
C LEU A 123 1.47 -7.67 6.43
N ARG A 124 1.66 -8.45 7.48
CA ARG A 124 1.05 -9.78 7.55
C ARG A 124 -0.42 -9.66 7.91
N ALA A 125 -1.17 -10.73 7.69
CA ALA A 125 -2.59 -10.75 8.01
C ALA A 125 -2.87 -10.47 9.48
N ASP A 126 -1.94 -10.82 10.37
CA ASP A 126 -2.12 -10.58 11.80
C ASP A 126 -1.80 -9.14 12.20
N GLY A 127 -1.46 -8.29 11.25
CA GLY A 127 -1.18 -6.88 11.50
C GLY A 127 0.27 -6.56 11.78
N SER A 128 1.13 -7.57 11.90
CA SER A 128 2.54 -7.30 12.16
C SER A 128 3.23 -6.80 10.90
N VAL A 129 4.24 -5.96 11.09
CA VAL A 129 5.07 -5.46 9.99
C VAL A 129 6.08 -6.55 9.65
N ALA A 130 6.00 -7.06 8.41
CA ALA A 130 6.95 -8.08 7.97
C ALA A 130 8.23 -7.45 7.46
N GLU A 131 8.11 -6.38 6.66
CA GLU A 131 9.26 -5.75 6.02
C GLU A 131 9.00 -4.27 5.83
N VAL A 132 10.05 -3.47 5.93
CA VAL A 132 10.06 -2.10 5.45
C VAL A 132 11.14 -2.04 4.39
N LEU A 133 10.77 -1.76 3.14
CA LEU A 133 11.66 -1.82 1.99
C LEU A 133 11.79 -0.41 1.41
N PRO A 134 12.79 0.38 1.85
CA PRO A 134 12.94 1.77 1.41
C PRO A 134 13.70 1.84 0.09
N ARG A 135 13.16 1.24 -0.93
CA ARG A 135 13.77 1.17 -2.25
C ARG A 135 12.66 1.07 -3.31
N SER A 136 13.01 1.34 -4.57
CA SER A 136 12.08 1.16 -5.67
C SER A 136 12.24 -0.22 -6.31
N PHE A 137 11.17 -0.66 -6.96
CA PHE A 137 11.16 -1.88 -7.75
C PHE A 137 10.78 -1.52 -9.18
N THR A 138 11.32 -2.24 -10.14
CA THR A 138 11.07 -1.93 -11.55
C THR A 138 10.18 -2.96 -12.24
N SER A 139 9.87 -4.08 -11.58
CA SER A 139 9.03 -5.11 -12.19
C SER A 139 8.21 -5.82 -11.13
N ALA A 140 7.11 -6.43 -11.60
CA ALA A 140 6.28 -7.26 -10.73
C ALA A 140 7.05 -8.46 -10.21
N ASP A 141 7.97 -8.99 -11.02
CA ASP A 141 8.80 -10.12 -10.57
C ASP A 141 9.66 -9.73 -9.39
N GLU A 142 10.28 -8.55 -9.43
CA GLU A 142 11.06 -8.05 -8.30
C GLU A 142 10.23 -7.90 -7.05
N ILE A 143 9.02 -7.36 -7.21
CA ILE A 143 8.13 -7.17 -6.07
C ILE A 143 7.75 -8.53 -5.48
N ALA A 144 7.36 -9.46 -6.34
CA ALA A 144 6.96 -10.79 -5.88
C ALA A 144 8.09 -11.48 -5.13
N ALA A 145 9.33 -11.35 -5.64
CA ALA A 145 10.48 -11.95 -4.98
C ALA A 145 10.74 -11.34 -3.61
N ALA A 146 10.54 -10.03 -3.49
CA ALA A 146 10.80 -9.32 -2.23
C ALA A 146 9.71 -9.60 -1.19
N VAL A 147 8.44 -9.65 -1.59
CA VAL A 147 7.34 -9.73 -0.63
C VAL A 147 6.75 -11.14 -0.50
N GLY A 148 6.89 -11.98 -1.53
CA GLY A 148 6.28 -13.29 -1.54
C GLY A 148 6.59 -14.16 -0.34
N PRO A 149 7.85 -14.24 0.11
CA PRO A 149 8.14 -15.09 1.25
C PRO A 149 7.48 -14.67 2.55
N THR A 150 7.07 -13.41 2.65
CA THR A 150 6.52 -12.88 3.89
C THR A 150 5.00 -12.78 3.89
N VAL A 151 4.37 -12.60 2.72
CA VAL A 151 2.92 -12.43 2.65
C VAL A 151 2.24 -13.55 1.87
N GLY A 152 3.00 -14.43 1.26
CA GLY A 152 2.42 -15.55 0.53
C GLY A 152 1.59 -16.41 1.46
N PRO A 153 0.73 -17.26 0.88
CA PRO A 153 -0.08 -18.15 1.70
C PRO A 153 0.83 -19.04 2.53
N LYS A 154 0.38 -19.33 3.73
CA LYS A 154 1.15 -20.22 4.62
C LYS A 154 0.91 -21.66 4.28
N THR A 155 0.68 -21.95 3.02
CA THR A 155 0.44 -23.31 2.58
C THR A 155 1.69 -24.14 2.76
N GLY A 156 1.53 -25.33 3.21
CA GLY A 156 2.67 -26.19 3.42
C GLY A 156 3.47 -25.82 4.64
N GLU A 157 3.19 -24.70 5.23
CA GLU A 157 3.80 -24.40 6.49
C GLU A 157 3.13 -25.26 7.51
N PRO A 158 3.89 -26.00 8.24
CA PRO A 158 3.29 -26.80 9.30
C PRO A 158 2.85 -25.93 10.43
N GLY A 159 2.33 -24.98 10.17
CA GLY A 159 1.82 -24.09 11.17
C GLY A 159 2.64 -22.89 11.16
#